data_45473e11b0f1cf75422283f417c08575
#
_entry.id   45473e11b0f1cf75422283f417c08575
#
_cell.length_a   1.000
_cell.length_b   1.000
_cell.length_c   1.000
_cell.angle_alpha   90.00
_cell.angle_beta   90.00
_cell.angle_gamma   90.00
#
_symmetry.space_group_name_H-M   'P 1'
#
loop_
_entity.id
_entity.type
_entity.pdbx_description
1 polymer ?
#
loop_
_entity_poly.entity_id
_entity_poly.type
_entity_poly.pdbx_seq_one_letter_code
_entity_poly.pdbx_strand_id
1 'polypeptide(L)'
;SLALPVLKIAVAALVIAFASWLAGKRPQLAGFIIALPLTSLLALAFTQLEHGDPDTSITFAKSILLAVPVSYLFFLPFFFADRLGNSFWLSYLIGLTLLACGYWLHRAIMAALG
;
A
#
# COMPACT_ATOMS: atom_id res chain seq x y z
N SER A 1 -15.85 -4.38 21.72
CA SER A 1 -16.76 -3.65 20.86
C SER A 1 -16.49 -3.96 19.40
N LEU A 2 -17.54 -4.09 18.61
CA LEU A 2 -17.44 -4.32 17.17
C LEU A 2 -17.42 -3.01 16.36
N ALA A 3 -17.59 -1.86 17.03
CA ALA A 3 -17.70 -0.58 16.33
C ALA A 3 -16.42 -0.21 15.59
N LEU A 4 -15.27 -0.36 16.22
CA LEU A 4 -13.98 0.01 15.61
C LEU A 4 -13.63 -0.90 14.43
N PRO A 5 -13.68 -2.24 14.52
CA PRO A 5 -13.44 -3.09 13.37
C PRO A 5 -14.39 -2.83 12.20
N VAL A 6 -15.68 -2.61 12.50
CA VAL A 6 -16.67 -2.31 11.45
C VAL A 6 -16.34 -1.00 10.76
N LEU A 7 -15.96 0.03 11.52
CA LEU A 7 -15.57 1.32 10.96
C LEU A 7 -14.35 1.20 10.06
N LYS A 8 -13.33 0.44 10.47
CA LYS A 8 -12.13 0.19 9.65
C LYS A 8 -12.51 -0.43 8.30
N ILE A 9 -13.34 -1.47 8.34
CA ILE A 9 -13.76 -2.18 7.13
C ILE A 9 -14.57 -1.26 6.22
N ALA A 10 -15.52 -0.52 6.78
CA ALA A 10 -16.37 0.37 6.00
C ALA A 10 -15.56 1.46 5.29
N VAL A 11 -14.65 2.11 6.00
CA VAL A 11 -13.81 3.17 5.42
C VAL A 11 -12.91 2.62 4.34
N ALA A 12 -12.25 1.48 4.59
CA ALA A 12 -11.37 0.86 3.60
C ALA A 12 -12.14 0.47 2.33
N ALA A 13 -13.34 -0.10 2.50
CA ALA A 13 -14.17 -0.50 1.37
C ALA A 13 -14.61 0.71 0.54
N LEU A 14 -14.96 1.81 1.18
CA LEU A 14 -15.35 3.04 0.49
C LEU A 14 -14.19 3.64 -0.30
N VAL A 15 -12.99 3.65 0.25
CA VAL A 15 -11.80 4.16 -0.44
C VAL A 15 -11.52 3.33 -1.69
N ILE A 16 -11.53 1.99 -1.57
CA ILE A 16 -11.27 1.10 -2.70
C ILE A 16 -12.34 1.25 -3.78
N ALA A 17 -13.61 1.27 -3.38
CA ALA A 17 -14.72 1.39 -4.32
C ALA A 17 -14.66 2.73 -5.08
N PHE A 18 -14.39 3.81 -4.37
CA PHE A 18 -14.28 5.14 -4.98
C PHE A 18 -13.10 5.20 -5.97
N ALA A 19 -11.94 4.69 -5.55
CA ALA A 19 -10.76 4.71 -6.41
C ALA A 19 -10.97 3.87 -7.68
N SER A 20 -11.59 2.70 -7.54
CA SER A 20 -11.88 1.82 -8.67
C SER A 20 -12.87 2.47 -9.64
N TRP A 21 -13.92 3.09 -9.11
CA TRP A 21 -14.89 3.81 -9.93
C TRP A 21 -14.23 4.96 -10.69
N LEU A 22 -13.42 5.76 -9.98
CA LEU A 22 -12.75 6.91 -10.58
C LEU A 22 -11.73 6.48 -11.64
N ALA A 23 -11.08 5.33 -11.45
CA ALA A 23 -10.11 4.81 -12.41
C ALA A 23 -10.75 4.52 -13.78
N GLY A 24 -12.02 4.15 -13.81
CA GLY A 24 -12.75 3.95 -15.06
C GLY A 24 -13.05 5.25 -15.80
N LYS A 25 -13.03 6.38 -15.09
CA LYS A 25 -13.33 7.70 -15.67
C LYS A 25 -12.07 8.54 -15.88
N ARG A 26 -11.20 8.58 -14.87
CA ARG A 26 -9.97 9.39 -14.89
C ARG A 26 -8.85 8.63 -14.22
N PRO A 27 -8.20 7.70 -14.94
CA PRO A 27 -7.21 6.80 -14.32
C PRO A 27 -6.01 7.51 -13.72
N GLN A 28 -5.55 8.60 -14.33
CA GLN A 28 -4.41 9.35 -13.78
C GLN A 28 -4.75 10.03 -12.46
N LEU A 29 -5.96 10.60 -12.36
CA LEU A 29 -6.41 11.20 -11.11
C LEU A 29 -6.64 10.16 -10.03
N ALA A 30 -7.24 9.03 -10.40
CA ALA A 30 -7.45 7.93 -9.46
C ALA A 30 -6.13 7.41 -8.93
N GLY A 31 -5.12 7.26 -9.80
CA GLY A 31 -3.78 6.85 -9.38
C GLY A 31 -3.15 7.83 -8.41
N PHE A 32 -3.29 9.12 -8.66
CA PHE A 32 -2.77 10.13 -7.73
C PHE A 32 -3.43 10.02 -6.35
N ILE A 33 -4.77 9.89 -6.33
CA ILE A 33 -5.52 9.82 -5.08
C ILE A 33 -5.15 8.57 -4.29
N ILE A 34 -5.10 7.41 -4.96
CA ILE A 34 -4.79 6.15 -4.27
C ILE A 34 -3.32 6.09 -3.82
N ALA A 35 -2.44 6.86 -4.47
CA ALA A 35 -1.06 6.98 -4.06
C ALA A 35 -0.90 7.77 -2.76
N LEU A 36 -1.89 8.61 -2.40
CA LEU A 36 -1.89 9.25 -1.10
C LEU A 36 -1.97 8.14 -0.03
N PRO A 37 -1.24 8.28 1.08
CA PRO A 37 -1.17 7.20 2.07
C PRO A 37 -2.42 7.14 2.95
N LEU A 38 -3.61 7.10 2.34
CA LEU A 38 -4.87 7.16 3.05
C LEU A 38 -5.08 5.96 3.95
N THR A 39 -4.86 4.76 3.42
CA THR A 39 -4.99 3.52 4.21
C THR A 39 -3.98 3.50 5.34
N SER A 40 -2.74 3.92 5.07
CA SER A 40 -1.69 3.98 6.09
C SER A 40 -2.02 4.98 7.19
N LEU A 41 -2.54 6.16 6.82
CA LEU A 41 -2.96 7.16 7.80
C LEU A 41 -4.05 6.60 8.71
N LEU A 42 -5.06 5.95 8.13
CA LEU A 42 -6.16 5.37 8.89
C LEU A 42 -5.68 4.23 9.78
N ALA A 43 -4.87 3.32 9.22
CA ALA A 43 -4.36 2.19 9.98
C ALA A 43 -3.50 2.65 11.14
N LEU A 44 -2.67 3.67 10.94
CA LEU A 44 -1.81 4.22 11.98
C LEU A 44 -2.64 4.84 13.10
N ALA A 45 -3.64 5.66 12.74
CA ALA A 45 -4.51 6.28 13.74
C ALA A 45 -5.29 5.24 14.53
N PHE A 46 -5.85 4.23 13.86
CA PHE A 46 -6.59 3.16 14.53
C PHE A 46 -5.68 2.32 15.43
N THR A 47 -4.43 2.09 15.01
CA THR A 47 -3.46 1.37 15.84
C THR A 47 -3.22 2.12 17.15
N GLN A 48 -3.04 3.42 17.10
CA GLN A 48 -2.84 4.24 18.30
C GLN A 48 -4.10 4.22 19.19
N LEU A 49 -5.29 4.37 18.59
CA LEU A 49 -6.54 4.36 19.33
C LEU A 49 -6.83 3.00 19.98
N GLU A 50 -6.47 1.92 19.29
CA GLU A 50 -6.77 0.57 19.76
C GLU A 50 -5.78 0.09 20.83
N HIS A 51 -4.49 0.36 20.64
CA HIS A 51 -3.44 -0.17 21.52
C HIS A 51 -2.90 0.86 22.50
N GLY A 52 -3.00 2.15 22.18
CA GLY A 52 -2.58 3.23 23.07
C GLY A 52 -1.09 3.29 23.37
N ASP A 53 -0.26 2.62 22.57
CA ASP A 53 1.17 2.55 22.79
C ASP A 53 1.92 3.33 21.70
N PRO A 54 2.46 4.52 22.03
CA PRO A 54 3.17 5.32 21.05
C PRO A 54 4.38 4.60 20.43
N ASP A 55 5.08 3.77 21.19
CA ASP A 55 6.27 3.07 20.68
C ASP A 55 5.87 2.09 19.57
N THR A 56 4.78 1.35 19.74
CA THR A 56 4.26 0.45 18.74
C THR A 56 3.82 1.22 17.49
N SER A 57 3.10 2.31 17.68
CA SER A 57 2.62 3.14 16.58
C SER A 57 3.77 3.77 15.79
N ILE A 58 4.80 4.26 16.49
CA ILE A 58 5.96 4.87 15.85
C ILE A 58 6.76 3.83 15.06
N THR A 59 6.94 2.63 15.61
CA THR A 59 7.61 1.54 14.90
C THR A 59 6.84 1.18 13.64
N PHE A 60 5.52 1.12 13.73
CA PHE A 60 4.64 0.87 12.59
C PHE A 60 4.82 1.95 11.52
N ALA A 61 4.82 3.23 11.92
CA ALA A 61 5.01 4.34 11.00
C ALA A 61 6.36 4.27 10.29
N LYS A 62 7.43 3.95 11.02
CA LYS A 62 8.77 3.82 10.44
C LYS A 62 8.82 2.69 9.41
N SER A 63 8.17 1.57 9.72
CA SER A 63 8.09 0.44 8.80
C SER A 63 7.37 0.83 7.51
N ILE A 64 6.28 1.58 7.60
CA ILE A 64 5.55 2.08 6.44
C ILE A 64 6.44 2.99 5.59
N LEU A 65 7.14 3.90 6.23
CA LEU A 65 8.02 4.85 5.53
C LEU A 65 9.06 4.12 4.67
N LEU A 66 9.63 3.03 5.18
CA LEU A 66 10.63 2.26 4.45
C LEU A 66 10.00 1.29 3.45
N ALA A 67 8.77 0.84 3.71
CA ALA A 67 8.08 -0.08 2.81
C ALA A 67 7.55 0.61 1.54
N VAL A 68 7.17 1.88 1.63
CA VAL A 68 6.58 2.59 0.49
C VAL A 68 7.52 2.61 -0.73
N PRO A 69 8.80 3.00 -0.61
CA PRO A 69 9.71 2.92 -1.75
C PRO A 69 9.90 1.50 -2.28
N VAL A 70 9.96 0.51 -1.39
CA VAL A 70 10.10 -0.89 -1.79
C VAL A 70 8.86 -1.35 -2.57
N SER A 71 7.67 -0.87 -2.20
CA SER A 71 6.44 -1.22 -2.88
C SER A 71 6.40 -0.71 -4.33
N TYR A 72 7.22 0.27 -4.69
CA TYR A 72 7.32 0.75 -6.07
C TYR A 72 7.76 -0.36 -7.03
N LEU A 73 8.46 -1.37 -6.53
CA LEU A 73 8.89 -2.51 -7.36
C LEU A 73 7.70 -3.19 -8.04
N PHE A 74 6.54 -3.23 -7.37
CA PHE A 74 5.34 -3.82 -7.95
C PHE A 74 4.92 -3.12 -9.24
N PHE A 75 5.08 -1.80 -9.30
CA PHE A 75 4.57 -0.99 -10.40
C PHE A 75 5.55 -0.88 -11.57
N LEU A 76 6.82 -1.26 -11.37
CA LEU A 76 7.83 -1.17 -12.42
C LEU A 76 7.46 -1.91 -13.71
N PRO A 77 6.95 -3.16 -13.66
CA PRO A 77 6.62 -3.87 -14.90
C PRO A 77 5.59 -3.14 -15.77
N PHE A 78 4.74 -2.31 -15.16
CA PHE A 78 3.72 -1.58 -15.91
C PHE A 78 4.31 -0.50 -16.82
N PHE A 79 5.48 0.04 -16.47
CA PHE A 79 6.20 0.97 -17.34
C PHE A 79 6.81 0.29 -18.55
N PHE A 80 7.00 -1.02 -18.48
CA PHE A 80 7.57 -1.82 -19.54
C PHE A 80 6.51 -2.75 -20.16
N ALA A 81 5.23 -2.43 -19.96
CA ALA A 81 4.13 -3.27 -20.43
C ALA A 81 4.16 -3.47 -21.94
N ASP A 82 4.58 -2.47 -22.71
CA ASP A 82 4.73 -2.57 -24.15
C ASP A 82 5.72 -3.66 -24.57
N ARG A 83 6.80 -3.85 -23.80
CA ARG A 83 7.77 -4.91 -24.01
C ARG A 83 7.26 -6.27 -23.57
N LEU A 84 6.21 -6.31 -22.75
CA LEU A 84 5.58 -7.52 -22.24
C LEU A 84 4.30 -7.85 -23.00
N GLY A 85 4.11 -7.27 -24.19
CA GLY A 85 2.95 -7.50 -25.03
C GLY A 85 1.67 -6.82 -24.55
N ASN A 86 1.81 -5.74 -23.77
CA ASN A 86 0.70 -5.00 -23.16
C ASN A 86 -0.21 -5.87 -22.30
N SER A 87 0.34 -6.95 -21.72
CA SER A 87 -0.44 -7.82 -20.85
C SER A 87 -0.47 -7.27 -19.43
N PHE A 88 -1.67 -6.87 -19.00
CA PHE A 88 -1.88 -6.43 -17.63
C PHE A 88 -1.53 -7.53 -16.63
N TRP A 89 -2.05 -8.76 -16.87
CA TRP A 89 -1.86 -9.84 -15.92
C TRP A 89 -0.42 -10.31 -15.83
N LEU A 90 0.33 -10.28 -16.93
CA LEU A 90 1.75 -10.60 -16.90
C LEU A 90 2.51 -9.55 -16.09
N SER A 91 2.23 -8.27 -16.31
CA SER A 91 2.82 -7.19 -15.53
C SER A 91 2.48 -7.32 -14.06
N TYR A 92 1.23 -7.67 -13.76
CA TYR A 92 0.75 -7.87 -12.39
C TYR A 92 1.52 -9.00 -11.69
N LEU A 93 1.67 -10.15 -12.35
CA LEU A 93 2.37 -11.31 -11.78
C LEU A 93 3.86 -11.02 -11.56
N ILE A 94 4.51 -10.35 -12.52
CA ILE A 94 5.91 -9.95 -12.36
C ILE A 94 6.02 -8.97 -11.19
N GLY A 95 5.10 -8.02 -11.10
CA GLY A 95 5.06 -7.06 -10.00
C GLY A 95 4.92 -7.73 -8.64
N LEU A 96 4.05 -8.73 -8.53
CA LEU A 96 3.90 -9.49 -7.27
C LEU A 96 5.19 -10.21 -6.90
N THR A 97 5.88 -10.79 -7.87
CA THR A 97 7.16 -11.46 -7.64
C THR A 97 8.21 -10.47 -7.14
N LEU A 98 8.30 -9.30 -7.78
CA LEU A 98 9.22 -8.25 -7.35
C LEU A 98 8.88 -7.74 -5.96
N LEU A 99 7.60 -7.62 -5.65
CA LEU A 99 7.15 -7.19 -4.33
C LEU A 99 7.53 -8.21 -3.24
N ALA A 100 7.36 -9.50 -3.53
CA ALA A 100 7.77 -10.55 -2.62
C ALA A 100 9.29 -10.50 -2.36
N CYS A 101 10.09 -10.30 -3.41
CA CYS A 101 11.53 -10.10 -3.26
C CYS A 101 11.83 -8.84 -2.47
N GLY A 102 11.03 -7.78 -2.67
CA GLY A 102 11.16 -6.52 -1.96
C GLY A 102 10.95 -6.65 -0.46
N TYR A 103 10.15 -7.63 -0.01
CA TYR A 103 9.99 -7.89 1.41
C TYR A 103 11.34 -8.19 2.08
N TRP A 104 12.16 -9.01 1.44
CA TRP A 104 13.48 -9.34 1.98
C TRP A 104 14.40 -8.12 2.02
N LEU A 105 14.31 -7.26 1.00
CA LEU A 105 15.03 -5.99 0.99
C LEU A 105 14.57 -5.09 2.14
N HIS A 106 13.26 -4.95 2.33
CA HIS A 106 12.68 -4.18 3.44
C HIS A 106 13.18 -4.70 4.78
N ARG A 107 13.16 -6.01 4.97
CA ARG A 107 13.61 -6.65 6.19
C ARG A 107 15.10 -6.36 6.46
N ALA A 108 15.92 -6.42 5.42
CA ALA A 108 17.34 -6.13 5.53
C ALA A 108 17.59 -4.67 5.91
N ILE A 109 16.84 -3.73 5.33
CA ILE A 109 16.96 -2.30 5.65
C ILE A 109 16.55 -2.05 7.10
N MET A 110 15.44 -2.62 7.54
CA MET A 110 14.97 -2.46 8.92
C MET A 110 15.99 -2.99 9.91
N ALA A 111 16.60 -4.14 9.61
CA ALA A 111 17.63 -4.73 10.48
C ALA A 111 18.87 -3.84 10.55
N ALA A 112 19.26 -3.21 9.43
CA ALA A 112 20.41 -2.31 9.38
C ALA A 112 20.17 -1.01 10.15
N LEU A 113 18.94 -0.52 10.18
CA LEU A 113 18.61 0.75 10.84
C LEU A 113 18.27 0.60 12.31
N GLY A 114 17.95 -0.59 12.71
CA GLY A 114 17.42 -0.75 14.00
C GLY A 114 17.80 -1.61 15.00
#